data_700976bd51366c9aad10b93625ce10eb
#
_entry.id   700976bd51366c9aad10b93625ce10eb
#
_cell.length_a   1.000
_cell.length_b   1.000
_cell.length_c   1.000
_cell.angle_alpha   90.00
_cell.angle_beta   90.00
_cell.angle_gamma   90.00
#
_symmetry.space_group_name_H-M   'P 1'
#
loop_
_entity.id
_entity.type
_entity.pdbx_description
1 polymer ?
#
loop_
_entity_poly.entity_id
_entity_poly.type
_entity_poly.pdbx_seq_one_letter_code
_entity_poly.pdbx_strand_id
1 'polypeptide(L)'
;MVLEYFAIEIDLRTAGNFVHNITLTNPKEANGAVLYYLAIGDQADDHLRTRLLLVDHLLKEPTFSALRTKEQLGYVVQSMMWYRSSALGFVIRIQSERHPAYVEKRIETFLESYRAEIAGMNIEEFKKQRKGLIDKQRQRLENLNEEASRFWYHIESGYYDFTRRALFLHFQ
;
A
#
# COMPACT_ATOMS: atom_id res chain seq x y z
N MET A 1 12.01 4.89 24.32
CA MET A 1 10.59 5.09 24.03
C MET A 1 10.12 3.83 23.31
N VAL A 2 9.50 2.92 24.05
CA VAL A 2 8.98 1.65 23.51
C VAL A 2 7.65 1.99 22.84
N LEU A 3 7.58 1.90 21.53
CA LEU A 3 6.31 1.91 20.81
C LEU A 3 5.66 0.55 21.05
N GLU A 4 4.73 0.47 21.99
CA GLU A 4 3.85 -0.68 22.10
C GLU A 4 2.95 -0.72 20.86
N TYR A 5 3.27 -1.62 19.94
CA TYR A 5 2.39 -1.96 18.84
C TYR A 5 1.22 -2.79 19.39
N PHE A 6 0.09 -2.17 19.65
CA PHE A 6 -1.15 -2.92 19.79
C PHE A 6 -1.56 -3.41 18.39
N ALA A 7 -1.28 -4.67 18.09
CA ALA A 7 -1.90 -5.33 16.95
C ALA A 7 -3.37 -5.58 17.30
N ILE A 8 -4.26 -4.73 16.83
CA ILE A 8 -5.70 -5.03 16.85
C ILE A 8 -5.90 -6.02 15.70
N GLU A 9 -6.08 -7.30 16.07
CA GLU A 9 -6.47 -8.33 15.11
C GLU A 9 -7.96 -8.16 14.81
N ILE A 10 -8.29 -7.38 13.78
CA ILE A 10 -9.65 -7.26 13.29
C ILE A 10 -9.93 -8.48 12.42
N ASP A 11 -10.94 -9.26 12.74
CA ASP A 11 -11.40 -10.34 11.87
C ASP A 11 -12.02 -9.76 10.59
N LEU A 12 -11.18 -9.66 9.55
CA LEU A 12 -11.54 -9.09 8.25
C LEU A 12 -12.49 -9.99 7.42
N ARG A 13 -12.94 -11.12 7.97
CA ARG A 13 -13.95 -11.98 7.33
C ARG A 13 -15.34 -11.34 7.33
N THR A 14 -15.57 -10.33 8.15
CA THR A 14 -16.77 -9.50 8.11
C THR A 14 -16.49 -8.24 7.27
N ALA A 15 -17.17 -8.10 6.13
CA ALA A 15 -17.12 -6.87 5.35
C ALA A 15 -17.65 -5.69 6.20
N GLY A 16 -16.88 -4.60 6.29
CA GLY A 16 -17.30 -3.43 7.05
C GLY A 16 -16.26 -2.31 7.04
N ASN A 17 -16.70 -1.11 7.37
CA ASN A 17 -15.82 0.03 7.64
C ASN A 17 -15.53 0.09 9.14
N PHE A 18 -14.25 0.03 9.50
CA PHE A 18 -13.79 0.13 10.87
C PHE A 18 -12.98 1.41 11.02
N VAL A 19 -13.40 2.31 11.91
CA VAL A 19 -12.68 3.54 12.22
C VAL A 19 -12.11 3.44 13.62
N HIS A 20 -10.80 3.55 13.74
CA HIS A 20 -10.12 3.61 15.04
C HIS A 20 -9.50 5.00 15.22
N ASN A 21 -10.01 5.77 16.17
CA ASN A 21 -9.52 7.11 16.48
C ASN A 21 -8.54 7.06 17.65
N ILE A 22 -7.36 7.63 17.43
CA ILE A 22 -6.33 7.81 18.47
C ILE A 22 -6.17 9.30 18.71
N THR A 23 -6.31 9.72 19.95
CA THR A 23 -6.06 11.12 20.35
C THR A 23 -4.58 11.31 20.62
N LEU A 24 -3.99 12.35 20.03
CA LEU A 24 -2.60 12.70 20.29
C LEU A 24 -2.44 13.21 21.73
N THR A 25 -1.40 12.74 22.40
CA THR A 25 -1.08 13.16 23.77
C THR A 25 -0.46 14.54 23.86
N ASN A 26 0.16 15.03 22.79
CA ASN A 26 0.74 16.35 22.73
C ASN A 26 -0.28 17.37 22.17
N PRO A 27 -0.83 18.27 23.01
CA PRO A 27 -1.85 19.25 22.56
C PRO A 27 -1.28 20.33 21.62
N LYS A 28 0.05 20.44 21.51
CA LYS A 28 0.71 21.41 20.62
C LYS A 28 0.97 20.85 19.24
N GLU A 29 0.74 19.55 19.02
CA GLU A 29 0.92 18.91 17.71
C GLU A 29 -0.28 19.21 16.83
N ALA A 30 -0.06 19.96 15.76
CA ALA A 30 -1.09 20.31 14.80
C ALA A 30 -1.31 19.22 13.72
N ASN A 31 -0.31 18.34 13.52
CA ASN A 31 -0.39 17.29 12.52
C ASN A 31 -1.09 16.05 13.07
N GLY A 32 -2.14 15.64 12.37
CA GLY A 32 -2.68 14.29 12.50
C GLY A 32 -2.11 13.34 11.45
N ALA A 33 -2.49 12.08 11.53
CA ALA A 33 -2.20 11.09 10.51
C ALA A 33 -3.42 10.21 10.23
N VAL A 34 -3.66 9.93 8.96
CA VAL A 34 -4.65 8.96 8.52
C VAL A 34 -3.91 7.77 7.91
N LEU A 35 -4.23 6.59 8.40
CA LEU A 35 -3.83 5.32 7.83
C LEU A 35 -5.09 4.67 7.25
N TYR A 36 -5.28 4.81 5.95
CA TYR A 36 -6.40 4.22 5.22
C TYR A 36 -6.00 2.84 4.73
N TYR A 37 -6.56 1.79 5.33
CA TYR A 37 -6.22 0.41 5.07
C TYR A 37 -7.35 -0.32 4.35
N LEU A 38 -7.02 -0.93 3.22
CA LEU A 38 -7.90 -1.81 2.47
C LEU A 38 -7.44 -3.25 2.66
N ALA A 39 -8.25 -4.06 3.32
CA ALA A 39 -8.04 -5.49 3.41
C ALA A 39 -8.33 -6.14 2.07
N ILE A 40 -7.37 -6.87 1.52
CA ILE A 40 -7.48 -7.49 0.19
C ILE A 40 -7.67 -9.00 0.31
N GLY A 41 -6.95 -9.67 1.22
CA GLY A 41 -7.07 -11.10 1.42
C GLY A 41 -5.87 -11.72 2.11
N ASP A 42 -5.63 -12.99 1.79
CA ASP A 42 -4.50 -13.76 2.34
C ASP A 42 -3.23 -13.50 1.53
N GLN A 43 -2.13 -13.23 2.22
CA GLN A 43 -0.85 -13.03 1.56
C GLN A 43 -0.24 -14.34 0.99
N ALA A 44 -0.75 -15.50 1.35
CA ALA A 44 -0.37 -16.77 0.76
C ALA A 44 -0.92 -16.97 -0.67
N ASP A 45 -1.95 -16.19 -1.06
CA ASP A 45 -2.48 -16.23 -2.42
C ASP A 45 -1.56 -15.46 -3.39
N ASP A 46 -0.78 -16.21 -4.18
CA ASP A 46 0.17 -15.67 -5.15
C ASP A 46 -0.50 -14.85 -6.26
N HIS A 47 -1.69 -15.26 -6.70
CA HIS A 47 -2.42 -14.55 -7.74
C HIS A 47 -2.95 -13.20 -7.22
N LEU A 48 -3.51 -13.20 -6.03
CA LEU A 48 -4.01 -12.00 -5.40
C LEU A 48 -2.87 -11.00 -5.13
N ARG A 49 -1.76 -11.51 -4.62
CA ARG A 49 -0.55 -10.73 -4.35
C ARG A 49 0.04 -10.11 -5.63
N THR A 50 0.08 -10.90 -6.72
CA THR A 50 0.57 -10.41 -8.02
C THR A 50 -0.33 -9.32 -8.59
N ARG A 51 -1.65 -9.50 -8.48
CA ARG A 51 -2.62 -8.47 -8.90
C ARG A 51 -2.48 -7.19 -8.08
N LEU A 52 -2.34 -7.33 -6.77
CA LEU A 52 -2.15 -6.17 -5.89
C LEU A 52 -0.82 -5.45 -6.16
N LEU A 53 0.24 -6.17 -6.52
CA LEU A 53 1.51 -5.56 -6.92
C LEU A 53 1.36 -4.68 -8.18
N LEU A 54 0.54 -5.10 -9.14
CA LEU A 54 0.22 -4.29 -10.30
C LEU A 54 -0.61 -3.06 -9.92
N VAL A 55 -1.60 -3.23 -9.05
CA VAL A 55 -2.42 -2.11 -8.53
C VAL A 55 -1.55 -1.10 -7.76
N ASP A 56 -0.64 -1.57 -6.91
CA ASP A 56 0.34 -0.72 -6.20
C ASP A 56 1.20 0.07 -7.19
N HIS A 57 1.68 -0.59 -8.24
CA HIS A 57 2.45 0.08 -9.29
C HIS A 57 1.67 1.17 -10.01
N LEU A 58 0.42 0.89 -10.35
CA LEU A 58 -0.47 1.84 -11.03
C LEU A 58 -0.88 3.01 -10.13
N LEU A 59 -1.12 2.76 -8.85
CA LEU A 59 -1.59 3.78 -7.89
C LEU A 59 -0.49 4.68 -7.35
N LYS A 60 0.75 4.26 -7.37
CA LYS A 60 1.84 4.93 -6.65
C LYS A 60 2.05 6.38 -7.05
N GLU A 61 2.22 6.62 -8.34
CA GLU A 61 2.43 7.97 -8.86
C GLU A 61 1.13 8.81 -8.83
N PRO A 62 -0.03 8.31 -9.29
CA PRO A 62 -1.28 9.03 -9.20
C PRO A 62 -1.69 9.43 -7.79
N THR A 63 -1.49 8.56 -6.78
CA THR A 63 -1.76 8.89 -5.38
C THR A 63 -0.93 10.10 -4.94
N PHE A 64 0.36 10.08 -5.23
CA PHE A 64 1.25 11.18 -4.87
C PHE A 64 0.89 12.47 -5.62
N SER A 65 0.69 12.37 -6.94
CA SER A 65 0.36 13.52 -7.79
C SER A 65 -0.98 14.16 -7.37
N ALA A 66 -2.02 13.37 -7.14
CA ALA A 66 -3.33 13.88 -6.76
C ALA A 66 -3.33 14.44 -5.34
N LEU A 67 -2.99 13.61 -4.34
CA LEU A 67 -3.21 13.94 -2.94
C LEU A 67 -2.09 14.83 -2.36
N ARG A 68 -0.84 14.67 -2.85
CA ARG A 68 0.30 15.48 -2.38
C ARG A 68 0.51 16.75 -3.19
N THR A 69 0.51 16.63 -4.54
CA THR A 69 0.91 17.74 -5.40
C THR A 69 -0.26 18.67 -5.71
N LYS A 70 -1.41 18.12 -6.15
CA LYS A 70 -2.57 18.91 -6.55
C LYS A 70 -3.39 19.38 -5.36
N GLU A 71 -3.74 18.46 -4.45
CA GLU A 71 -4.61 18.78 -3.31
C GLU A 71 -3.86 19.28 -2.08
N GLN A 72 -2.55 19.08 -2.02
CA GLN A 72 -1.70 19.53 -0.92
C GLN A 72 -2.24 19.10 0.46
N LEU A 73 -2.71 17.85 0.56
CA LEU A 73 -3.32 17.34 1.79
C LEU A 73 -2.34 17.25 2.95
N GLY A 74 -1.04 17.05 2.67
CA GLY A 74 -0.04 16.97 3.71
C GLY A 74 1.37 16.78 3.17
N TYR A 75 2.36 16.80 4.07
CA TYR A 75 3.76 16.62 3.70
C TYR A 75 4.09 15.16 3.36
N VAL A 76 3.56 14.23 4.12
CA VAL A 76 3.73 12.79 3.87
C VAL A 76 2.46 12.27 3.22
N VAL A 77 2.60 11.78 1.99
CA VAL A 77 1.57 11.03 1.26
C VAL A 77 2.24 9.82 0.65
N GLN A 78 1.83 8.64 1.07
CA GLN A 78 2.41 7.37 0.62
C GLN A 78 1.32 6.34 0.38
N SER A 79 1.47 5.55 -0.67
CA SER A 79 0.67 4.36 -0.92
C SER A 79 1.57 3.15 -1.06
N MET A 80 1.15 2.02 -0.54
CA MET A 80 1.95 0.79 -0.58
C MET A 80 1.12 -0.45 -0.31
N MET A 81 1.59 -1.58 -0.83
CA MET A 81 1.16 -2.88 -0.34
C MET A 81 1.60 -3.05 1.11
N TRP A 82 0.72 -3.66 1.91
CA TRP A 82 1.02 -3.97 3.31
C TRP A 82 0.78 -5.43 3.61
N TYR A 83 1.82 -6.06 4.14
CA TYR A 83 1.80 -7.44 4.58
C TYR A 83 1.87 -7.48 6.11
N ARG A 84 0.95 -8.18 6.75
CA ARG A 84 0.96 -8.40 8.20
C ARG A 84 0.45 -9.79 8.49
N SER A 85 1.26 -10.61 9.19
CA SER A 85 0.91 -12.00 9.47
C SER A 85 0.36 -12.71 8.21
N SER A 86 -0.90 -13.14 8.19
CA SER A 86 -1.56 -13.73 7.01
C SER A 86 -2.23 -12.70 6.09
N ALA A 87 -2.37 -11.44 6.54
CA ALA A 87 -3.17 -10.47 5.82
C ALA A 87 -2.36 -9.75 4.72
N LEU A 88 -2.98 -9.64 3.55
CA LEU A 88 -2.57 -8.81 2.44
C LEU A 88 -3.47 -7.58 2.37
N GLY A 89 -2.89 -6.40 2.34
CA GLY A 89 -3.63 -5.15 2.26
C GLY A 89 -2.95 -4.11 1.39
N PHE A 90 -3.67 -3.02 1.17
CA PHE A 90 -3.17 -1.81 0.53
C PHE A 90 -3.40 -0.64 1.48
N VAL A 91 -2.40 0.22 1.63
CA VAL A 91 -2.42 1.33 2.57
C VAL A 91 -2.17 2.65 1.83
N ILE A 92 -2.97 3.66 2.17
CA ILE A 92 -2.65 5.05 1.90
C ILE A 92 -2.43 5.73 3.24
N ARG A 93 -1.25 6.32 3.44
CA ARG A 93 -0.86 7.03 4.64
C ARG A 93 -0.66 8.50 4.33
N ILE A 94 -1.35 9.37 5.08
CA ILE A 94 -1.25 10.83 4.93
C ILE A 94 -1.04 11.45 6.30
N GLN A 95 0.03 12.24 6.44
CA GLN A 95 0.20 13.16 7.57
C GLN A 95 -0.28 14.54 7.15
N SER A 96 -1.20 15.12 7.91
CA SER A 96 -1.92 16.33 7.53
C SER A 96 -2.29 17.19 8.75
N GLU A 97 -2.34 18.50 8.57
CA GLU A 97 -2.97 19.42 9.51
C GLU A 97 -4.51 19.49 9.34
N ARG A 98 -5.03 18.85 8.28
CA ARG A 98 -6.47 18.77 8.02
C ARG A 98 -7.13 17.75 8.93
N HIS A 99 -8.40 17.97 9.23
CA HIS A 99 -9.18 17.01 10.03
C HIS A 99 -9.18 15.62 9.38
N PRO A 100 -8.96 14.52 10.14
CA PRO A 100 -8.85 13.17 9.59
C PRO A 100 -10.02 12.74 8.69
N ALA A 101 -11.27 13.06 9.07
CA ALA A 101 -12.45 12.75 8.26
C ALA A 101 -12.47 13.46 6.90
N TYR A 102 -11.86 14.65 6.81
CA TYR A 102 -11.69 15.33 5.53
C TYR A 102 -10.67 14.61 4.66
N VAL A 103 -9.53 14.22 5.25
CA VAL A 103 -8.48 13.47 4.54
C VAL A 103 -9.00 12.13 4.05
N GLU A 104 -9.73 11.39 4.88
CA GLU A 104 -10.40 10.13 4.53
C GLU A 104 -11.30 10.30 3.30
N LYS A 105 -12.20 11.27 3.35
CA LYS A 105 -13.11 11.57 2.23
C LYS A 105 -12.35 11.90 0.93
N ARG A 106 -11.21 12.59 1.01
CA ARG A 106 -10.39 12.89 -0.18
C ARG A 106 -9.74 11.63 -0.73
N ILE A 107 -9.26 10.72 0.13
CA ILE A 107 -8.74 9.41 -0.28
C ILE A 107 -9.82 8.63 -1.01
N GLU A 108 -11.03 8.54 -0.46
CA GLU A 108 -12.14 7.82 -1.09
C GLU A 108 -12.52 8.41 -2.45
N THR A 109 -12.61 9.75 -2.53
CA THR A 109 -12.89 10.43 -3.79
C THR A 109 -11.82 10.16 -4.84
N PHE A 110 -10.55 10.16 -4.44
CA PHE A 110 -9.44 9.81 -5.32
C PHE A 110 -9.54 8.36 -5.81
N LEU A 111 -9.77 7.41 -4.91
CA LEU A 111 -9.87 6.00 -5.26
C LEU A 111 -11.03 5.73 -6.22
N GLU A 112 -12.18 6.37 -6.02
CA GLU A 112 -13.33 6.23 -6.90
C GLU A 112 -13.06 6.80 -8.31
N SER A 113 -12.46 7.99 -8.39
CA SER A 113 -12.08 8.58 -9.67
C SER A 113 -11.04 7.74 -10.40
N TYR A 114 -10.04 7.24 -9.68
CA TYR A 114 -8.98 6.45 -10.29
C TYR A 114 -9.45 5.03 -10.69
N ARG A 115 -10.41 4.47 -9.96
CA ARG A 115 -11.09 3.23 -10.37
C ARG A 115 -11.71 3.36 -11.76
N ALA A 116 -12.38 4.47 -12.03
CA ALA A 116 -12.97 4.75 -13.34
C ALA A 116 -11.88 4.91 -14.42
N GLU A 117 -10.75 5.56 -14.09
CA GLU A 117 -9.61 5.73 -14.98
C GLU A 117 -8.97 4.38 -15.34
N ILE A 118 -8.74 3.51 -14.37
CA ILE A 118 -8.23 2.14 -14.63
C ILE A 118 -9.20 1.34 -15.49
N ALA A 119 -10.51 1.43 -15.21
CA ALA A 119 -11.52 0.71 -15.98
C ALA A 119 -11.60 1.18 -17.45
N GLY A 120 -11.27 2.44 -17.71
CA GLY A 120 -11.20 3.03 -19.04
C GLY A 120 -9.84 2.90 -19.73
N MET A 121 -8.83 2.34 -19.06
CA MET A 121 -7.47 2.21 -19.61
C MET A 121 -7.47 1.33 -20.85
N ASN A 122 -6.86 1.83 -21.93
CA ASN A 122 -6.72 1.03 -23.13
C ASN A 122 -5.67 -0.08 -22.98
N ILE A 123 -5.78 -1.11 -23.82
CA ILE A 123 -4.94 -2.31 -23.70
C ILE A 123 -3.44 -2.03 -23.92
N GLU A 124 -3.09 -1.06 -24.74
CA GLU A 124 -1.69 -0.74 -25.01
C GLU A 124 -1.04 -0.03 -23.82
N GLU A 125 -1.75 0.88 -23.17
CA GLU A 125 -1.28 1.52 -21.94
C GLU A 125 -1.16 0.48 -20.81
N PHE A 126 -2.15 -0.41 -20.65
CA PHE A 126 -2.07 -1.51 -19.70
C PHE A 126 -0.85 -2.39 -19.91
N LYS A 127 -0.57 -2.79 -21.16
CA LYS A 127 0.63 -3.58 -21.49
C LYS A 127 1.92 -2.84 -21.16
N LYS A 128 1.98 -1.54 -21.41
CA LYS A 128 3.13 -0.69 -21.07
C LYS A 128 3.38 -0.65 -19.57
N GLN A 129 2.33 -0.43 -18.75
CA GLN A 129 2.41 -0.42 -17.30
C GLN A 129 2.86 -1.78 -16.76
N ARG A 130 2.26 -2.87 -17.25
CA ARG A 130 2.66 -4.24 -16.89
C ARG A 130 4.12 -4.51 -17.23
N LYS A 131 4.58 -4.11 -18.43
CA LYS A 131 5.97 -4.26 -18.83
C LYS A 131 6.91 -3.48 -17.91
N GLY A 132 6.61 -2.24 -17.59
CA GLY A 132 7.38 -1.41 -16.66
C GLY A 132 7.53 -2.07 -15.29
N LEU A 133 6.46 -2.67 -14.76
CA LEU A 133 6.50 -3.43 -13.51
C LEU A 133 7.40 -4.67 -13.63
N ILE A 134 7.28 -5.44 -14.71
CA ILE A 134 8.12 -6.63 -14.95
C ILE A 134 9.59 -6.24 -15.03
N ASP A 135 9.92 -5.20 -15.78
CA ASP A 135 11.29 -4.72 -15.93
C ASP A 135 11.88 -4.28 -14.58
N LYS A 136 11.07 -3.59 -13.76
CA LYS A 136 11.45 -3.24 -12.39
C LYS A 136 11.71 -4.46 -11.52
N GLN A 137 10.86 -5.49 -11.60
CA GLN A 137 11.05 -6.73 -10.84
C GLN A 137 12.27 -7.55 -11.31
N ARG A 138 12.71 -7.37 -12.55
CA ARG A 138 13.91 -8.03 -13.12
C ARG A 138 15.22 -7.32 -12.77
N GLN A 139 15.17 -6.09 -12.29
CA GLN A 139 16.37 -5.36 -11.90
C GLN A 139 17.18 -6.13 -10.87
N ARG A 140 18.48 -6.21 -11.03
CA ARG A 140 19.36 -6.83 -10.04
C ARG A 140 19.40 -5.97 -8.79
N LEU A 141 19.56 -6.61 -7.65
CA LEU A 141 19.84 -5.91 -6.40
C LEU A 141 21.23 -5.29 -6.51
N GLU A 142 21.35 -4.03 -6.10
CA GLU A 142 22.58 -3.25 -6.34
C GLU A 142 23.58 -3.36 -5.19
N ASN A 143 23.10 -3.74 -4.00
CA ASN A 143 23.93 -3.78 -2.81
C ASN A 143 23.51 -4.87 -1.82
N LEU A 144 24.43 -5.20 -0.91
CA LEU A 144 24.24 -6.23 0.12
C LEU A 144 23.04 -5.94 1.03
N ASN A 145 22.76 -4.67 1.32
CA ASN A 145 21.66 -4.30 2.19
C ASN A 145 20.30 -4.62 1.56
N GLU A 146 20.14 -4.39 0.27
CA GLU A 146 18.93 -4.76 -0.46
C GLU A 146 18.73 -6.27 -0.49
N GLU A 147 19.82 -7.02 -0.71
CA GLU A 147 19.79 -8.48 -0.71
C GLU A 147 19.45 -9.03 0.68
N ALA A 148 20.11 -8.55 1.72
CA ALA A 148 19.84 -8.94 3.11
C ALA A 148 18.41 -8.58 3.52
N SER A 149 17.94 -7.38 3.21
CA SER A 149 16.57 -6.92 3.51
C SER A 149 15.51 -7.78 2.83
N ARG A 150 15.77 -8.22 1.60
CA ARG A 150 14.89 -9.12 0.87
C ARG A 150 14.71 -10.45 1.61
N PHE A 151 15.81 -11.08 2.05
CA PHE A 151 15.74 -12.36 2.79
C PHE A 151 15.16 -12.16 4.19
N TRP A 152 15.59 -11.10 4.88
CA TRP A 152 15.14 -10.79 6.22
C TRP A 152 13.63 -10.58 6.30
N TYR A 153 13.06 -9.88 5.33
CA TYR A 153 11.62 -9.69 5.23
C TYR A 153 10.85 -11.02 5.23
N HIS A 154 11.32 -12.03 4.49
CA HIS A 154 10.67 -13.34 4.43
C HIS A 154 10.84 -14.15 5.72
N ILE A 155 11.95 -13.94 6.44
CA ILE A 155 12.18 -14.53 7.75
C ILE A 155 11.26 -13.89 8.79
N GLU A 156 11.23 -12.56 8.86
CA GLU A 156 10.44 -11.78 9.81
C GLU A 156 8.93 -12.00 9.64
N SER A 157 8.46 -12.13 8.39
CA SER A 157 7.06 -12.41 8.10
C SER A 157 6.62 -13.84 8.45
N GLY A 158 7.57 -14.76 8.70
CA GLY A 158 7.30 -16.17 8.97
C GLY A 158 6.83 -16.99 7.77
N TYR A 159 6.79 -16.41 6.56
CA TYR A 159 6.36 -17.12 5.35
C TYR A 159 7.47 -17.85 4.62
N TYR A 160 8.73 -17.47 4.86
CA TYR A 160 9.93 -18.09 4.28
C TYR A 160 9.87 -18.26 2.74
N ASP A 161 9.12 -17.39 2.06
CA ASP A 161 8.90 -17.43 0.61
C ASP A 161 10.03 -16.73 -0.14
N PHE A 162 11.19 -17.37 -0.16
CA PHE A 162 12.39 -16.82 -0.80
C PHE A 162 12.32 -16.81 -2.33
N THR A 163 11.36 -17.54 -2.92
CA THR A 163 11.15 -17.63 -4.38
C THR A 163 10.12 -16.64 -4.93
N ARG A 164 9.50 -15.84 -4.06
CA ARG A 164 8.42 -14.91 -4.40
C ARG A 164 8.66 -14.08 -5.67
N ARG A 165 9.87 -13.58 -5.82
CA ARG A 165 10.24 -12.79 -6.99
C ARG A 165 10.27 -13.61 -8.28
N ALA A 166 10.70 -14.85 -8.22
CA ALA A 166 10.72 -15.75 -9.36
C ALA A 166 9.30 -16.14 -9.78
N LEU A 167 8.43 -16.42 -8.80
CA LEU A 167 7.02 -16.75 -9.06
C LEU A 167 6.31 -15.59 -9.77
N PHE A 168 6.51 -14.34 -9.34
CA PHE A 168 5.94 -13.16 -10.03
C PHE A 168 6.29 -13.14 -11.52
N LEU A 169 7.51 -13.54 -11.90
CA LEU A 169 7.96 -13.55 -13.28
C LEU A 169 7.36 -14.71 -14.12
N HIS A 170 6.73 -15.70 -13.48
CA HIS A 170 6.03 -16.80 -14.16
C HIS A 170 4.56 -16.50 -14.46
N PHE A 171 3.94 -15.55 -13.75
CA PHE A 171 2.56 -15.11 -13.97
C PHE A 171 2.46 -14.00 -15.05
N GLN A 172 3.19 -14.13 -16.15
CA GLN A 172 3.21 -13.16 -17.26
C GLN A 172 2.02 -13.32 -18.22
#